data_5f6c34ffdf4a9c16f12e1d2b22467ee7
#
_entry.id   5f6c34ffdf4a9c16f12e1d2b22467ee7
#
_cell.length_a   1.000
_cell.length_b   1.000
_cell.length_c   1.000
_cell.angle_alpha   90.00
_cell.angle_beta   90.00
_cell.angle_gamma   90.00
#
_symmetry.space_group_name_H-M   'P 1'
#
loop_
_entity.id
_entity.type
_entity.pdbx_description
1 polymer ?
#
loop_
_entity_poly.entity_id
_entity_poly.type
_entity_poly.pdbx_seq_one_letter_code
_entity_poly.pdbx_strand_id
1 'polypeptide(L)'
;PSPWRRHVPPALLALALALLLLASARPMARVTLPADYMTLIMAMDVSRSMLAEDVEPSRIKAAQKAAKEFLQDLPANVRVGVVSFAGNAQVVQHVTTQKEELVAAIDRFQLQRGTATGSGLLLSLATLRPEANIDLEAALYNPNPYGYGDASSNGVSGGAAGGARSLDAKPA
;
A
#
# COMPACT_ATOMS: atom_id res chain seq x y z
N PRO A 1 -31.45 63.78 -28.59
CA PRO A 1 -31.22 62.39 -28.75
C PRO A 1 -29.85 62.03 -28.16
N SER A 2 -29.84 61.35 -27.02
CA SER A 2 -28.62 60.99 -26.30
C SER A 2 -27.78 60.03 -27.16
N PRO A 3 -26.45 60.29 -27.32
CA PRO A 3 -25.57 59.49 -28.16
C PRO A 3 -25.55 57.97 -27.68
N TRP A 4 -25.95 57.72 -26.47
CA TRP A 4 -26.07 56.39 -25.90
C TRP A 4 -27.09 55.50 -26.63
N ARG A 5 -28.22 56.03 -27.03
CA ARG A 5 -29.26 55.26 -27.76
C ARG A 5 -28.80 54.80 -29.13
N ARG A 6 -27.82 55.45 -29.72
CA ARG A 6 -27.26 55.09 -31.04
C ARG A 6 -26.25 53.92 -30.95
N HIS A 7 -25.56 53.79 -29.80
CA HIS A 7 -24.52 52.76 -29.64
C HIS A 7 -25.02 51.49 -28.91
N VAL A 8 -26.14 51.56 -28.21
CA VAL A 8 -26.71 50.42 -27.49
C VAL A 8 -27.12 49.25 -28.42
N PRO A 9 -27.83 49.45 -29.54
CA PRO A 9 -28.18 48.33 -30.42
C PRO A 9 -26.98 47.59 -31.02
N PRO A 10 -25.96 48.29 -31.59
CA PRO A 10 -24.80 47.58 -32.12
C PRO A 10 -23.94 46.91 -31.02
N ALA A 11 -23.88 47.47 -29.83
CA ALA A 11 -23.17 46.88 -28.70
C ALA A 11 -23.86 45.58 -28.24
N LEU A 12 -25.19 45.57 -28.16
CA LEU A 12 -25.96 44.34 -27.83
C LEU A 12 -25.77 43.24 -28.90
N LEU A 13 -25.74 43.66 -30.17
CA LEU A 13 -25.53 42.72 -31.28
C LEU A 13 -24.12 42.11 -31.23
N ALA A 14 -23.10 42.95 -30.95
CA ALA A 14 -21.71 42.47 -30.77
C ALA A 14 -21.57 41.53 -29.58
N LEU A 15 -22.23 41.83 -28.44
CA LEU A 15 -22.26 40.96 -27.25
C LEU A 15 -22.96 39.62 -27.56
N ALA A 16 -24.08 39.66 -28.23
CA ALA A 16 -24.80 38.44 -28.64
C ALA A 16 -23.95 37.58 -29.54
N LEU A 17 -23.23 38.16 -30.51
CA LEU A 17 -22.33 37.44 -31.40
C LEU A 17 -21.14 36.82 -30.62
N ALA A 18 -20.56 37.56 -29.69
CA ALA A 18 -19.48 37.09 -28.85
C ALA A 18 -19.92 35.90 -27.97
N LEU A 19 -21.11 35.98 -27.38
CA LEU A 19 -21.68 34.87 -26.59
C LEU A 19 -21.97 33.67 -27.46
N LEU A 20 -22.43 33.85 -28.71
CA LEU A 20 -22.69 32.74 -29.64
C LEU A 20 -21.38 32.05 -30.08
N LEU A 21 -20.30 32.82 -30.30
CA LEU A 21 -18.98 32.28 -30.58
C LEU A 21 -18.43 31.52 -29.37
N LEU A 22 -18.62 32.03 -28.17
CA LEU A 22 -18.21 31.35 -26.92
C LEU A 22 -18.96 30.06 -26.72
N ALA A 23 -20.26 30.02 -26.97
CA ALA A 23 -21.09 28.83 -26.91
C ALA A 23 -20.70 27.79 -27.96
N SER A 24 -20.30 28.26 -29.15
CA SER A 24 -19.81 27.39 -30.23
C SER A 24 -18.43 26.77 -29.96
N ALA A 25 -17.60 27.43 -29.15
CA ALA A 25 -16.24 27.00 -28.83
C ALA A 25 -16.18 25.72 -27.99
N ARG A 26 -17.31 25.20 -27.47
CA ARG A 26 -17.39 23.98 -26.62
C ARG A 26 -16.19 23.91 -25.68
N PRO A 27 -16.06 24.78 -24.65
CA PRO A 27 -14.95 24.66 -23.73
C PRO A 27 -15.03 23.30 -23.01
N MET A 28 -14.24 22.31 -23.46
CA MET A 28 -14.08 21.05 -22.77
C MET A 28 -13.12 21.30 -21.59
N ALA A 29 -13.66 21.65 -20.45
CA ALA A 29 -12.92 21.55 -19.21
C ALA A 29 -12.73 20.07 -18.90
N ARG A 30 -11.50 19.58 -18.96
CA ARG A 30 -11.14 18.27 -18.39
C ARG A 30 -11.22 18.41 -16.88
N VAL A 31 -12.41 18.22 -16.34
CA VAL A 31 -12.56 18.05 -14.89
C VAL A 31 -12.06 16.66 -14.60
N THR A 32 -10.84 16.55 -14.08
CA THR A 32 -10.37 15.34 -13.43
C THR A 32 -11.17 15.20 -12.13
N LEU A 33 -12.31 14.52 -12.21
CA LEU A 33 -12.94 14.06 -10.97
C LEU A 33 -11.92 13.13 -10.30
N PRO A 34 -11.65 13.28 -9.00
CA PRO A 34 -10.96 12.25 -8.25
C PRO A 34 -11.80 11.00 -8.43
N ALA A 35 -11.33 10.07 -9.24
CA ALA A 35 -11.92 8.76 -9.29
C ALA A 35 -11.57 8.14 -7.95
N ASP A 36 -12.57 7.87 -7.12
CA ASP A 36 -12.42 7.10 -5.89
C ASP A 36 -12.01 5.68 -6.29
N TYR A 37 -10.70 5.51 -6.51
CA TYR A 37 -10.13 4.20 -6.72
C TYR A 37 -10.10 3.48 -5.38
N MET A 38 -10.92 2.48 -5.25
CA MET A 38 -10.78 1.55 -4.15
C MET A 38 -9.47 0.77 -4.33
N THR A 39 -8.63 0.76 -3.32
CA THR A 39 -7.40 -0.05 -3.34
C THR A 39 -7.58 -1.21 -2.38
N LEU A 40 -7.33 -2.40 -2.88
CA LEU A 40 -7.42 -3.66 -2.14
C LEU A 40 -6.04 -4.33 -2.11
N ILE A 41 -5.64 -4.86 -0.97
CA ILE A 41 -4.47 -5.72 -0.87
C ILE A 41 -4.93 -7.13 -0.54
N MET A 42 -4.61 -8.06 -1.42
CA MET A 42 -4.86 -9.47 -1.24
C MET A 42 -3.63 -10.13 -0.60
N ALA A 43 -3.75 -10.55 0.66
CA ALA A 43 -2.70 -11.26 1.37
C ALA A 43 -2.95 -12.76 1.31
N MET A 44 -2.00 -13.51 0.74
CA MET A 44 -2.10 -14.95 0.51
C MET A 44 -1.08 -15.71 1.36
N ASP A 45 -1.55 -16.70 2.09
CA ASP A 45 -0.68 -17.66 2.80
C ASP A 45 -0.08 -18.64 1.79
N VAL A 46 1.24 -18.67 1.75
CA VAL A 46 2.01 -19.59 0.92
C VAL A 46 2.86 -20.54 1.79
N SER A 47 2.43 -20.78 3.02
CA SER A 47 3.09 -21.71 3.92
C SER A 47 2.92 -23.18 3.47
N ARG A 48 3.79 -24.06 3.94
CA ARG A 48 3.72 -25.49 3.59
C ARG A 48 2.44 -26.18 4.04
N SER A 49 1.74 -25.67 5.04
CA SER A 49 0.43 -26.20 5.46
C SER A 49 -0.62 -26.09 4.35
N MET A 50 -0.41 -25.19 3.38
CA MET A 50 -1.28 -25.05 2.19
C MET A 50 -1.13 -26.19 1.17
N LEU A 51 -0.18 -27.14 1.40
CA LEU A 51 -0.11 -28.38 0.62
C LEU A 51 -1.14 -29.43 1.03
N ALA A 52 -1.81 -29.26 2.16
CA ALA A 52 -2.81 -30.20 2.61
C ALA A 52 -3.92 -30.40 1.54
N GLU A 53 -4.32 -31.68 1.39
CA GLU A 53 -5.29 -32.13 0.37
C GLU A 53 -6.67 -32.38 0.99
N ASP A 54 -6.97 -31.76 2.12
CA ASP A 54 -8.30 -31.78 2.74
C ASP A 54 -9.34 -30.97 1.92
N VAL A 55 -8.85 -30.17 0.99
CA VAL A 55 -9.64 -29.47 -0.04
C VAL A 55 -9.06 -29.83 -1.41
N GLU A 56 -9.87 -30.38 -2.31
CA GLU A 56 -9.39 -30.77 -3.63
C GLU A 56 -9.10 -29.56 -4.54
N PRO A 57 -7.98 -29.59 -5.31
CA PRO A 57 -6.91 -30.59 -5.33
C PRO A 57 -5.85 -30.37 -4.24
N SER A 58 -5.80 -29.21 -3.61
CA SER A 58 -5.04 -28.82 -2.42
C SER A 58 -5.47 -27.44 -1.97
N ARG A 59 -5.23 -27.09 -0.71
CA ARG A 59 -5.58 -25.76 -0.16
C ARG A 59 -5.03 -24.61 -1.01
N ILE A 60 -3.76 -24.70 -1.43
CA ILE A 60 -3.16 -23.64 -2.26
C ILE A 60 -3.84 -23.52 -3.63
N LYS A 61 -4.17 -24.63 -4.26
CA LYS A 61 -4.87 -24.63 -5.56
C LYS A 61 -6.28 -24.08 -5.42
N ALA A 62 -6.98 -24.45 -4.36
CA ALA A 62 -8.32 -23.92 -4.06
C ALA A 62 -8.26 -22.41 -3.79
N ALA A 63 -7.28 -21.94 -3.00
CA ALA A 63 -7.08 -20.54 -2.72
C ALA A 63 -6.72 -19.73 -3.99
N GLN A 64 -5.83 -20.25 -4.83
CA GLN A 64 -5.49 -19.61 -6.11
C GLN A 64 -6.71 -19.50 -7.03
N LYS A 65 -7.53 -20.56 -7.10
CA LYS A 65 -8.76 -20.55 -7.89
C LYS A 65 -9.74 -19.50 -7.38
N ALA A 66 -10.02 -19.50 -6.08
CA ALA A 66 -10.92 -18.52 -5.45
C ALA A 66 -10.43 -17.08 -5.63
N ALA A 67 -9.12 -16.85 -5.49
CA ALA A 67 -8.52 -15.53 -5.71
C ALA A 67 -8.70 -15.05 -7.16
N LYS A 68 -8.53 -15.93 -8.14
CA LYS A 68 -8.74 -15.60 -9.56
C LYS A 68 -10.20 -15.30 -9.87
N GLU A 69 -11.13 -16.10 -9.36
CA GLU A 69 -12.57 -15.88 -9.49
C GLU A 69 -12.96 -14.52 -8.89
N PHE A 70 -12.48 -14.24 -7.68
CA PHE A 70 -12.69 -12.95 -7.03
C PHE A 70 -12.17 -11.77 -7.86
N LEU A 71 -10.97 -11.88 -8.47
CA LEU A 71 -10.42 -10.84 -9.34
C LEU A 71 -11.27 -10.60 -10.58
N GLN A 72 -11.90 -11.64 -11.13
CA GLN A 72 -12.78 -11.51 -12.29
C GLN A 72 -14.05 -10.73 -11.97
N ASP A 73 -14.60 -10.93 -10.77
CA ASP A 73 -15.83 -10.28 -10.29
C ASP A 73 -15.61 -8.83 -9.86
N LEU A 74 -14.36 -8.40 -9.68
CA LEU A 74 -14.06 -7.02 -9.27
C LEU A 74 -14.36 -5.99 -10.36
N PRO A 75 -14.97 -4.84 -10.01
CA PRO A 75 -15.16 -3.72 -10.93
C PRO A 75 -13.82 -3.18 -11.44
N ALA A 76 -13.84 -2.57 -12.64
CA ALA A 76 -12.63 -2.04 -13.28
C ALA A 76 -11.98 -0.83 -12.55
N ASN A 77 -12.70 -0.18 -11.64
CA ASN A 77 -12.21 0.93 -10.84
C ASN A 77 -11.51 0.50 -9.55
N VAL A 78 -11.37 -0.80 -9.29
CA VAL A 78 -10.66 -1.34 -8.12
C VAL A 78 -9.22 -1.66 -8.51
N ARG A 79 -8.27 -1.11 -7.74
CA ARG A 79 -6.85 -1.44 -7.85
C ARG A 79 -6.51 -2.53 -6.84
N VAL A 80 -5.79 -3.55 -7.26
CA VAL A 80 -5.43 -4.68 -6.42
C VAL A 80 -3.92 -4.85 -6.37
N GLY A 81 -3.38 -5.06 -5.16
CA GLY A 81 -2.02 -5.53 -4.94
C GLY A 81 -2.04 -6.93 -4.32
N VAL A 82 -0.99 -7.71 -4.54
CA VAL A 82 -0.87 -9.06 -4.00
C VAL A 82 0.36 -9.17 -3.13
N VAL A 83 0.15 -9.59 -1.89
CA VAL A 83 1.18 -9.88 -0.90
C VAL A 83 1.12 -11.36 -0.57
N SER A 84 2.25 -12.05 -0.57
CA SER A 84 2.36 -13.41 -0.04
C SER A 84 3.07 -13.39 1.30
N PHE A 85 2.66 -14.27 2.20
CA PHE A 85 3.34 -14.46 3.48
C PHE A 85 3.49 -15.95 3.81
N ALA A 86 4.65 -16.27 4.40
CA ALA A 86 4.98 -17.55 4.97
C ALA A 86 5.98 -17.32 6.12
N GLY A 87 7.22 -17.79 6.04
CA GLY A 87 8.26 -17.43 7.01
C GLY A 87 8.63 -15.95 7.00
N ASN A 88 8.45 -15.30 5.87
CA ASN A 88 8.53 -13.85 5.65
C ASN A 88 7.35 -13.37 4.78
N ALA A 89 7.17 -12.08 4.69
CA ALA A 89 6.18 -11.48 3.80
C ALA A 89 6.88 -10.75 2.65
N GLN A 90 6.28 -10.79 1.46
CA GLN A 90 6.78 -10.10 0.27
C GLN A 90 5.64 -9.59 -0.61
N VAL A 91 5.86 -8.46 -1.26
CA VAL A 91 4.96 -7.96 -2.30
C VAL A 91 5.23 -8.77 -3.57
N VAL A 92 4.24 -9.54 -4.02
CA VAL A 92 4.33 -10.35 -5.25
C VAL A 92 3.94 -9.52 -6.45
N GLN A 93 2.91 -8.66 -6.30
CA GLN A 93 2.47 -7.73 -7.31
C GLN A 93 2.09 -6.40 -6.67
N HIS A 94 2.69 -5.33 -7.17
CA HIS A 94 2.29 -3.97 -6.76
C HIS A 94 0.87 -3.65 -7.21
N VAL A 95 0.29 -2.64 -6.58
CA VAL A 95 -1.09 -2.22 -6.85
C VAL A 95 -1.27 -1.86 -8.33
N THR A 96 -2.11 -2.63 -9.02
CA THR A 96 -2.43 -2.47 -10.44
C THR A 96 -3.93 -2.65 -10.71
N THR A 97 -4.39 -2.18 -11.85
CA THR A 97 -5.74 -2.46 -12.37
C THR A 97 -5.75 -3.60 -13.39
N GLN A 98 -4.56 -4.07 -13.78
CA GLN A 98 -4.42 -5.11 -14.81
C GLN A 98 -4.62 -6.50 -14.19
N LYS A 99 -5.78 -7.10 -14.47
CA LYS A 99 -6.17 -8.40 -13.91
C LYS A 99 -5.24 -9.54 -14.36
N GLU A 100 -4.69 -9.45 -15.55
CA GLU A 100 -3.78 -10.42 -16.14
C GLU A 100 -2.47 -10.54 -15.35
N GLU A 101 -1.91 -9.41 -14.93
CA GLU A 101 -0.71 -9.37 -14.09
C GLU A 101 -0.95 -10.00 -12.72
N LEU A 102 -2.12 -9.73 -12.13
CA LEU A 102 -2.51 -10.29 -10.83
C LEU A 102 -2.68 -11.81 -10.92
N VAL A 103 -3.34 -12.30 -11.96
CA VAL A 103 -3.50 -13.75 -12.21
C VAL A 103 -2.14 -14.42 -12.39
N ALA A 104 -1.26 -13.83 -13.20
CA ALA A 104 0.09 -14.36 -13.40
C ALA A 104 0.94 -14.34 -12.12
N ALA A 105 0.73 -13.37 -11.24
CA ALA A 105 1.38 -13.30 -9.93
C ALA A 105 0.90 -14.41 -9.00
N ILE A 106 -0.41 -14.68 -8.96
CA ILE A 106 -1.02 -15.75 -8.17
C ILE A 106 -0.53 -17.13 -8.63
N ASP A 107 -0.34 -17.33 -9.94
CA ASP A 107 0.15 -18.61 -10.48
C ASP A 107 1.61 -18.90 -10.13
N ARG A 108 2.40 -17.86 -9.87
CA ARG A 108 3.83 -17.97 -9.54
C ARG A 108 4.12 -18.19 -8.05
N PHE A 109 3.12 -18.37 -7.20
CA PHE A 109 3.35 -18.62 -5.79
C PHE A 109 4.23 -19.82 -5.54
N GLN A 110 5.25 -19.64 -4.72
CA GLN A 110 6.14 -20.68 -4.25
C GLN A 110 5.92 -20.90 -2.75
N LEU A 111 5.67 -22.13 -2.38
CA LEU A 111 5.44 -22.49 -0.99
C LEU A 111 6.73 -22.40 -0.18
N GLN A 112 6.65 -21.79 0.98
CA GLN A 112 7.75 -21.56 1.90
C GLN A 112 7.46 -22.16 3.28
N ARG A 113 8.49 -22.31 4.11
CA ARG A 113 8.34 -22.75 5.50
C ARG A 113 8.00 -21.57 6.39
N GLY A 114 7.23 -21.85 7.44
CA GLY A 114 6.83 -20.86 8.44
C GLY A 114 5.52 -20.16 8.09
N THR A 115 4.99 -19.41 9.05
CA THR A 115 3.75 -18.63 8.88
C THR A 115 3.87 -17.35 9.71
N ALA A 116 4.38 -16.30 9.13
CA ALA A 116 4.53 -14.98 9.75
C ALA A 116 3.34 -14.08 9.34
N THR A 117 2.16 -14.36 9.89
CA THR A 117 0.92 -13.64 9.57
C THR A 117 1.02 -12.15 9.91
N GLY A 118 1.70 -11.83 11.03
CA GLY A 118 1.93 -10.43 11.42
C GLY A 118 2.71 -9.65 10.39
N SER A 119 3.78 -10.24 9.84
CA SER A 119 4.58 -9.64 8.77
C SER A 119 3.75 -9.43 7.49
N GLY A 120 2.87 -10.38 7.15
CA GLY A 120 1.95 -10.25 6.02
C GLY A 120 0.99 -9.09 6.19
N LEU A 121 0.41 -8.92 7.37
CA LEU A 121 -0.49 -7.82 7.70
C LEU A 121 0.22 -6.47 7.65
N LEU A 122 1.40 -6.36 8.27
CA LEU A 122 2.19 -5.13 8.29
C LEU A 122 2.59 -4.70 6.87
N LEU A 123 3.07 -5.65 6.07
CA LEU A 123 3.45 -5.36 4.69
C LEU A 123 2.24 -4.95 3.83
N SER A 124 1.10 -5.59 4.06
CA SER A 124 -0.15 -5.23 3.37
C SER A 124 -0.59 -3.82 3.73
N LEU A 125 -0.50 -3.44 5.01
CA LEU A 125 -0.83 -2.10 5.49
C LEU A 125 0.14 -1.05 4.93
N ALA A 126 1.44 -1.34 4.90
CA ALA A 126 2.45 -0.46 4.32
C ALA A 126 2.24 -0.27 2.81
N THR A 127 1.86 -1.33 2.11
CA THR A 127 1.55 -1.27 0.67
C THR A 127 0.27 -0.48 0.40
N LEU A 128 -0.72 -0.56 1.29
CA LEU A 128 -1.97 0.17 1.19
C LEU A 128 -1.80 1.67 1.47
N ARG A 129 -0.91 2.02 2.42
CA ARG A 129 -0.63 3.40 2.84
C ARG A 129 0.87 3.71 2.81
N PRO A 130 1.45 3.94 1.64
CA PRO A 130 2.88 4.26 1.52
C PRO A 130 3.25 5.57 2.23
N GLU A 131 2.28 6.47 2.40
CA GLU A 131 2.45 7.77 3.10
C GLU A 131 2.62 7.61 4.62
N ALA A 132 2.22 6.48 5.19
CA ALA A 132 2.31 6.25 6.65
C ALA A 132 3.75 6.00 7.14
N ASN A 133 4.75 5.93 6.24
CA ASN A 133 6.15 5.69 6.55
C ASN A 133 6.35 4.60 7.63
N ILE A 134 5.64 3.49 7.48
CA ILE A 134 5.75 2.37 8.41
C ILE A 134 7.15 1.80 8.28
N ASP A 135 7.94 1.92 9.34
CA ASP A 135 9.25 1.30 9.42
C ASP A 135 9.08 -0.23 9.51
N LEU A 136 9.12 -0.86 8.34
CA LEU A 136 8.95 -2.32 8.21
C LEU A 136 10.08 -3.07 8.89
N GLU A 137 11.31 -2.55 8.89
CA GLU A 137 12.44 -3.19 9.56
C GLU A 137 12.24 -3.17 11.07
N ALA A 138 11.91 -2.04 11.65
CA ALA A 138 11.63 -1.94 13.08
C ALA A 138 10.43 -2.80 13.48
N ALA A 139 9.38 -2.85 12.65
CA ALA A 139 8.17 -3.60 12.96
C ALA A 139 8.32 -5.12 12.77
N LEU A 140 9.17 -5.57 11.83
CA LEU A 140 9.38 -6.99 11.55
C LEU A 140 10.47 -7.63 12.44
N TYR A 141 11.48 -6.86 12.82
CA TYR A 141 12.63 -7.37 13.61
C TYR A 141 12.60 -6.96 15.08
N ASN A 142 11.69 -6.06 15.49
CA ASN A 142 11.54 -5.73 16.90
C ASN A 142 10.65 -6.77 17.58
N PRO A 143 11.17 -7.59 18.52
CA PRO A 143 10.39 -8.58 19.24
C PRO A 143 9.29 -7.98 20.13
N ASN A 144 9.28 -6.66 20.31
CA ASN A 144 8.28 -5.95 21.11
C ASN A 144 7.69 -4.74 20.34
N PRO A 145 6.89 -4.94 19.27
CA PRO A 145 6.30 -3.86 18.50
C PRO A 145 5.24 -3.05 19.27
N TYR A 146 4.79 -3.55 20.41
CA TYR A 146 3.89 -2.87 21.34
C TYR A 146 4.63 -2.49 22.63
N GLY A 147 5.87 -1.99 22.54
CA GLY A 147 6.64 -1.54 23.67
C GLY A 147 5.83 -0.64 24.59
N TYR A 148 5.12 -1.25 25.49
CA TYR A 148 4.77 -0.63 26.76
C TYR A 148 6.11 -0.30 27.40
N GLY A 149 6.43 0.99 27.34
CA GLY A 149 7.72 1.49 27.73
C GLY A 149 8.16 0.94 29.07
N ASP A 150 9.18 0.13 29.02
CA ASP A 150 10.06 -0.01 30.17
C ASP A 150 10.84 1.31 30.27
N ALA A 151 10.25 2.27 30.96
CA ALA A 151 10.84 3.57 31.25
C ALA A 151 12.00 3.46 32.25
N SER A 152 12.62 2.28 32.37
CA SER A 152 13.67 2.02 33.38
C SER A 152 15.08 1.79 32.83
N SER A 153 15.34 1.91 31.51
CA SER A 153 16.69 1.71 30.98
C SER A 153 17.36 2.96 30.39
N ASN A 154 16.79 4.16 30.61
CA ASN A 154 17.44 5.42 30.25
C ASN A 154 18.00 6.10 31.50
N GLY A 155 19.03 5.51 32.08
CA GLY A 155 19.75 6.14 33.17
C GLY A 155 20.97 5.33 33.55
N VAL A 156 22.09 5.86 33.16
CA VAL A 156 23.51 5.57 33.60
C VAL A 156 24.36 4.96 32.48
N SER A 157 24.74 5.79 31.55
CA SER A 157 26.09 5.75 30.99
C SER A 157 26.77 7.09 31.30
N GLY A 158 27.09 7.27 32.58
CA GLY A 158 28.01 8.29 33.06
C GLY A 158 29.36 7.64 33.24
N GLY A 159 30.38 8.18 32.58
CA GLY A 159 31.73 7.66 32.54
C GLY A 159 32.41 7.57 33.88
N ALA A 160 33.40 6.71 33.96
CA ALA A 160 34.63 6.92 34.69
C ALA A 160 35.70 6.03 34.08
N ALA A 161 36.65 6.68 33.46
CA ALA A 161 37.98 6.17 33.22
C ALA A 161 38.68 5.94 34.58
N GLY A 162 39.54 4.97 34.63
CA GLY A 162 40.63 5.04 35.57
C GLY A 162 40.89 3.78 36.38
N GLY A 163 42.04 3.22 36.18
CA GLY A 163 42.76 2.58 37.25
C GLY A 163 43.07 1.11 37.08
N ALA A 164 44.08 0.83 36.28
CA ALA A 164 44.92 -0.33 36.43
C ALA A 164 45.46 -0.39 37.87
N ARG A 165 45.36 -1.55 38.50
CA ARG A 165 46.34 -1.96 39.51
C ARG A 165 46.35 -3.50 39.60
N SER A 166 47.40 -4.03 39.05
CA SER A 166 47.98 -5.30 39.39
C SER A 166 48.42 -5.29 40.84
N LEU A 167 48.12 -6.30 41.62
CA LEU A 167 48.90 -6.69 42.76
C LEU A 167 48.95 -8.22 42.81
N ASP A 168 50.12 -8.70 42.39
CA ASP A 168 50.67 -9.96 42.83
C ASP A 168 50.68 -10.04 44.36
N ALA A 169 50.33 -11.17 44.88
CA ALA A 169 50.91 -11.67 46.13
C ALA A 169 50.65 -13.18 46.22
N LYS A 170 51.67 -13.94 46.00
CA LYS A 170 52.01 -15.29 46.50
C LYS A 170 52.72 -15.03 47.86
N PRO A 171 53.04 -16.04 48.69
CA PRO A 171 52.52 -17.33 49.09
C PRO A 171 52.71 -17.55 50.63
N ALA A 172 52.30 -18.68 51.06
CA ALA A 172 53.07 -19.62 51.91
C ALA A 172 52.20 -20.82 52.26
#